data_7a41aae92d2956063f0ccd0f96efa38b
#
_entry.id   7a41aae92d2956063f0ccd0f96efa38b
#
_cell.length_a   1.000
_cell.length_b   1.000
_cell.length_c   1.000
_cell.angle_alpha   90.00
_cell.angle_beta   90.00
_cell.angle_gamma   90.00
#
_symmetry.space_group_name_H-M   'P 1'
#
loop_
_entity.id
_entity.type
_entity.pdbx_description
1 polymer ?
#
loop_
_entity_poly.entity_id
_entity_poly.type
_entity_poly.pdbx_seq_one_letter_code
_entity_poly.pdbx_strand_id
1 'polypeptide(L)'
;MPSAVENQVRLRTLLRDLINIYSPTGKEHAIVEFLFSYLRKHSLPVKLQQIGGGRANLLVIPPEKEIAVVLVGHLDTVAAHDLDLLTCREKDDLIEGLGAADMKGGCAAIVEPYLAHWKQGRRPPVALALVSGEEEEGDGTRTLVKEYRFPWAFIAEPSNLHPCFSHYGYIEIRISATGKRMHASLATGGKNPVEALLRLLIRLSRYFTEERPELVYNIRDLSSSRSGFAVPETCDASLDVHFAPTAPFGAIMMELEEIVAEQKKQDASFNGSISFLNVHSGYELPQQGEFAEKLKRVYEERQLPWEPQAFPSHSDANLLWAAGIKPIILGPGGLEQAHSLHESVSFEQVLAASNIYYDLIASLCGSE
;
A
#
# COMPACT_ATOMS: atom_id res chain seq x y z
N MET A 1 -1.48 -1.30 -35.89
CA MET A 1 -1.70 -1.56 -34.44
C MET A 1 -0.80 -2.70 -34.04
N PRO A 2 -0.13 -2.66 -32.88
CA PRO A 2 0.60 -3.81 -32.37
C PRO A 2 -0.37 -4.98 -32.21
N SER A 3 0.07 -6.20 -32.53
CA SER A 3 -0.75 -7.39 -32.33
C SER A 3 -0.97 -7.64 -30.82
N ALA A 4 -2.00 -8.41 -30.47
CA ALA A 4 -2.22 -8.81 -29.06
C ALA A 4 -0.97 -9.47 -28.46
N VAL A 5 -0.25 -10.26 -29.27
CA VAL A 5 1.01 -10.91 -28.89
C VAL A 5 2.12 -9.88 -28.58
N GLU A 6 2.27 -8.83 -29.39
CA GLU A 6 3.27 -7.78 -29.16
C GLU A 6 2.98 -6.99 -27.88
N ASN A 7 1.70 -6.73 -27.56
CA ASN A 7 1.30 -6.09 -26.33
C ASN A 7 1.63 -6.96 -25.10
N GLN A 8 1.38 -8.26 -25.19
CA GLN A 8 1.68 -9.22 -24.12
C GLN A 8 3.19 -9.34 -23.88
N VAL A 9 4.01 -9.43 -24.92
CA VAL A 9 5.47 -9.48 -24.82
C VAL A 9 5.99 -8.20 -24.16
N ARG A 10 5.44 -7.04 -24.55
CA ARG A 10 5.87 -5.75 -23.98
C ARG A 10 5.50 -5.62 -22.50
N LEU A 11 4.29 -6.03 -22.10
CA LEU A 11 3.84 -6.06 -20.72
C LEU A 11 4.76 -6.95 -19.85
N ARG A 12 5.06 -8.17 -20.32
CA ARG A 12 5.97 -9.10 -19.62
C ARG A 12 7.37 -8.53 -19.49
N THR A 13 7.88 -7.89 -20.53
CA THR A 13 9.20 -7.25 -20.53
C THR A 13 9.24 -6.09 -19.53
N LEU A 14 8.23 -5.22 -19.54
CA LEU A 14 8.15 -4.11 -18.59
C LEU A 14 8.11 -4.62 -17.14
N LEU A 15 7.26 -5.60 -16.83
CA LEU A 15 7.19 -6.17 -15.48
C LEU A 15 8.54 -6.74 -15.02
N ARG A 16 9.19 -7.54 -15.86
CA ARG A 16 10.52 -8.09 -15.57
C ARG A 16 11.54 -6.98 -15.31
N ASP A 17 11.54 -5.93 -16.14
CA ASP A 17 12.49 -4.83 -15.99
C ASP A 17 12.23 -4.06 -14.69
N LEU A 18 10.96 -3.84 -14.30
CA LEU A 18 10.60 -3.21 -13.03
C LEU A 18 11.05 -4.04 -11.82
N ILE A 19 10.83 -5.36 -11.83
CA ILE A 19 11.24 -6.24 -10.73
C ILE A 19 12.77 -6.24 -10.58
N ASN A 20 13.53 -6.25 -11.68
CA ASN A 20 14.98 -6.23 -11.64
C ASN A 20 15.59 -4.89 -11.15
N ILE A 21 14.77 -3.86 -10.95
CA ILE A 21 15.23 -2.60 -10.36
C ILE A 21 14.87 -2.59 -8.88
N TYR A 22 15.86 -2.73 -8.00
CA TYR A 22 15.66 -2.63 -6.55
C TYR A 22 15.31 -1.20 -6.16
N SER A 23 14.14 -1.01 -5.57
CA SER A 23 13.55 0.29 -5.27
C SER A 23 12.89 0.35 -3.88
N PRO A 24 13.60 0.03 -2.78
CA PRO A 24 12.97 0.18 -1.46
C PRO A 24 12.68 1.65 -1.19
N THR A 25 11.71 1.93 -0.30
CA THR A 25 11.37 3.29 0.12
C THR A 25 12.63 4.10 0.45
N GLY A 26 12.72 5.30 -0.10
CA GLY A 26 13.90 6.17 -0.01
C GLY A 26 14.97 5.95 -1.08
N LYS A 27 14.86 4.91 -1.94
CA LYS A 27 15.83 4.59 -3.01
C LYS A 27 15.16 4.37 -4.36
N GLU A 28 14.06 5.03 -4.64
CA GLU A 28 13.26 4.84 -5.86
C GLU A 28 13.85 5.49 -7.11
N HIS A 29 14.96 6.22 -6.98
CA HIS A 29 15.54 7.00 -8.09
C HIS A 29 15.72 6.19 -9.38
N ALA A 30 16.27 4.99 -9.30
CA ALA A 30 16.55 4.16 -10.47
C ALA A 30 15.29 3.73 -11.22
N ILE A 31 14.23 3.33 -10.51
CA ILE A 31 12.95 2.90 -11.12
C ILE A 31 12.20 4.11 -11.70
N VAL A 32 12.26 5.26 -11.04
CA VAL A 32 11.68 6.52 -11.54
C VAL A 32 12.39 6.96 -12.82
N GLU A 33 13.72 6.93 -12.88
CA GLU A 33 14.51 7.29 -14.07
C GLU A 33 14.25 6.33 -15.24
N PHE A 34 14.18 5.02 -14.96
CA PHE A 34 13.82 4.01 -15.95
C PHE A 34 12.45 4.31 -16.57
N LEU A 35 11.41 4.44 -15.74
CA LEU A 35 10.04 4.70 -16.21
C LEU A 35 9.88 6.06 -16.86
N PHE A 36 10.58 7.09 -16.37
CA PHE A 36 10.61 8.40 -17.02
C PHE A 36 11.13 8.30 -18.44
N SER A 37 12.25 7.62 -18.62
CA SER A 37 12.87 7.38 -19.92
C SER A 37 11.98 6.51 -20.82
N TYR A 38 11.39 5.45 -20.25
CA TYR A 38 10.47 4.55 -20.95
C TYR A 38 9.25 5.31 -21.49
N LEU A 39 8.58 6.11 -20.66
CA LEU A 39 7.39 6.86 -21.07
C LEU A 39 7.73 7.99 -22.05
N ARG A 40 8.85 8.69 -21.86
CA ARG A 40 9.32 9.73 -22.80
C ARG A 40 9.66 9.19 -24.17
N LYS A 41 10.30 8.03 -24.25
CA LYS A 41 10.58 7.34 -25.53
C LYS A 41 9.30 7.09 -26.33
N HIS A 42 8.17 6.97 -25.65
CA HIS A 42 6.85 6.81 -26.27
C HIS A 42 6.06 8.13 -26.40
N SER A 43 6.74 9.27 -26.27
CA SER A 43 6.19 10.61 -26.44
C SER A 43 5.05 10.98 -25.49
N LEU A 44 5.02 10.39 -24.27
CA LEU A 44 4.08 10.82 -23.24
C LEU A 44 4.58 12.11 -22.56
N PRO A 45 3.68 13.02 -22.16
CA PRO A 45 4.03 14.26 -21.48
C PRO A 45 4.31 14.01 -19.99
N VAL A 46 5.30 13.15 -19.72
CA VAL A 46 5.66 12.75 -18.36
C VAL A 46 6.35 13.90 -17.63
N LYS A 47 5.99 14.08 -16.36
CA LYS A 47 6.56 15.08 -15.43
C LYS A 47 7.05 14.37 -14.17
N LEU A 48 8.10 14.93 -13.57
CA LEU A 48 8.54 14.58 -12.22
C LEU A 48 7.95 15.58 -11.22
N GLN A 49 7.28 15.05 -10.19
CA GLN A 49 6.82 15.83 -9.04
C GLN A 49 7.76 15.55 -7.87
N GLN A 50 8.52 16.54 -7.44
CA GLN A 50 9.48 16.37 -6.35
C GLN A 50 8.77 16.19 -5.01
N ILE A 51 9.17 15.16 -4.25
CA ILE A 51 8.62 14.85 -2.92
C ILE A 51 9.60 15.12 -1.77
N GLY A 52 10.82 15.54 -2.09
CA GLY A 52 11.89 15.79 -1.14
C GLY A 52 12.98 14.70 -1.17
N GLY A 53 14.14 15.01 -0.58
CA GLY A 53 15.25 14.05 -0.49
C GLY A 53 15.80 13.55 -1.83
N GLY A 54 15.56 14.27 -2.94
CA GLY A 54 15.91 13.83 -4.29
C GLY A 54 14.97 12.76 -4.89
N ARG A 55 13.86 12.47 -4.23
CA ARG A 55 12.82 11.54 -4.65
C ARG A 55 11.71 12.24 -5.41
N ALA A 56 11.01 11.54 -6.28
CA ALA A 56 9.95 12.13 -7.09
C ALA A 56 8.86 11.11 -7.44
N ASN A 57 7.63 11.59 -7.58
CA ASN A 57 6.58 10.91 -8.30
C ASN A 57 6.75 11.11 -9.81
N LEU A 58 6.18 10.23 -10.57
CA LEU A 58 6.16 10.30 -12.03
C LEU A 58 4.69 10.44 -12.49
N LEU A 59 4.39 11.57 -13.14
CA LEU A 59 3.02 11.92 -13.51
C LEU A 59 2.86 12.08 -15.01
N VAL A 60 1.77 11.55 -15.55
CA VAL A 60 1.27 11.85 -16.89
C VAL A 60 -0.13 12.44 -16.75
N ILE A 61 -0.26 13.74 -16.97
CA ILE A 61 -1.53 14.45 -16.85
C ILE A 61 -1.81 15.11 -18.20
N PRO A 62 -2.85 14.69 -18.92
CA PRO A 62 -3.24 15.30 -20.20
C PRO A 62 -3.62 16.77 -20.00
N PRO A 63 -2.99 17.71 -20.73
CA PRO A 63 -3.15 19.15 -20.46
C PRO A 63 -4.49 19.75 -20.94
N GLU A 64 -5.22 19.04 -21.79
CA GLU A 64 -6.35 19.62 -22.54
C GLU A 64 -7.73 19.09 -22.10
N LYS A 65 -7.78 18.26 -21.05
CA LYS A 65 -9.04 17.62 -20.61
C LYS A 65 -9.22 17.72 -19.11
N GLU A 66 -10.45 17.85 -18.68
CA GLU A 66 -10.82 17.60 -17.29
C GLU A 66 -10.57 16.13 -16.99
N ILE A 67 -9.77 15.86 -15.97
CA ILE A 67 -9.39 14.48 -15.62
C ILE A 67 -10.53 13.85 -14.83
N ALA A 68 -11.09 12.77 -15.37
CA ALA A 68 -12.16 12.02 -14.72
C ALA A 68 -11.62 11.03 -13.64
N VAL A 69 -10.44 10.47 -13.90
CA VAL A 69 -9.84 9.47 -13.01
C VAL A 69 -8.31 9.51 -13.08
N VAL A 70 -7.65 9.18 -11.97
CA VAL A 70 -6.22 8.92 -11.94
C VAL A 70 -5.97 7.43 -11.72
N LEU A 71 -5.07 6.83 -12.50
CA LEU A 71 -4.51 5.50 -12.24
C LEU A 71 -3.27 5.67 -11.38
N VAL A 72 -3.24 4.97 -10.25
CA VAL A 72 -2.17 5.09 -9.24
C VAL A 72 -1.47 3.75 -9.05
N GLY A 73 -0.15 3.80 -8.94
CA GLY A 73 0.66 2.69 -8.50
C GLY A 73 1.90 3.19 -7.78
N HIS A 74 2.34 2.51 -6.72
CA HIS A 74 3.59 2.84 -6.06
C HIS A 74 4.78 2.11 -6.70
N LEU A 75 5.94 2.77 -6.66
CA LEU A 75 7.18 2.28 -7.28
C LEU A 75 8.16 1.72 -6.26
N ASP A 76 7.96 2.03 -5.01
CA ASP A 76 8.78 1.50 -3.93
C ASP A 76 8.35 0.09 -3.53
N THR A 77 9.17 -0.52 -2.73
CA THR A 77 8.97 -1.83 -2.12
C THR A 77 9.46 -1.77 -0.68
N VAL A 78 9.08 -2.72 0.13
CA VAL A 78 9.76 -3.01 1.40
C VAL A 78 11.24 -3.31 1.15
N ALA A 79 12.07 -3.21 2.20
CA ALA A 79 13.47 -3.61 2.11
C ALA A 79 13.59 -5.11 1.88
N ALA A 80 14.50 -5.52 0.98
CA ALA A 80 14.74 -6.94 0.73
C ALA A 80 15.27 -7.65 1.97
N HIS A 81 14.67 -8.78 2.30
CA HIS A 81 15.19 -9.68 3.34
C HIS A 81 16.28 -10.61 2.81
N ASP A 82 16.27 -10.89 1.51
CA ASP A 82 17.24 -11.74 0.82
C ASP A 82 17.64 -11.12 -0.52
N LEU A 83 18.93 -11.23 -0.88
CA LEU A 83 19.47 -10.75 -2.14
C LEU A 83 18.92 -11.53 -3.35
N ASP A 84 18.47 -12.76 -3.15
CA ASP A 84 17.88 -13.59 -4.20
C ASP A 84 16.56 -13.02 -4.74
N LEU A 85 15.85 -12.23 -3.96
CA LEU A 85 14.62 -11.54 -4.37
C LEU A 85 14.84 -10.36 -5.30
N LEU A 86 16.09 -9.91 -5.46
CA LEU A 86 16.44 -8.75 -6.31
C LEU A 86 16.47 -9.09 -7.80
N THR A 87 16.26 -10.34 -8.17
CA THR A 87 16.30 -10.77 -9.57
C THR A 87 14.98 -11.44 -9.94
N CYS A 88 14.38 -10.95 -11.01
CA CYS A 88 13.16 -11.54 -11.55
C CYS A 88 13.40 -12.98 -12.00
N ARG A 89 12.57 -13.90 -11.55
CA ARG A 89 12.54 -15.30 -11.99
C ARG A 89 11.17 -15.60 -12.59
N GLU A 90 11.19 -16.32 -13.69
CA GLU A 90 9.95 -16.74 -14.36
C GLU A 90 9.86 -18.26 -14.29
N LYS A 91 8.73 -18.76 -13.78
CA LYS A 91 8.44 -20.18 -13.71
C LYS A 91 6.97 -20.41 -14.06
N ASP A 92 6.73 -21.06 -15.17
CA ASP A 92 5.39 -21.29 -15.72
C ASP A 92 4.65 -19.95 -15.89
N ASP A 93 3.55 -19.75 -15.17
CA ASP A 93 2.79 -18.49 -15.15
C ASP A 93 3.28 -17.51 -14.08
N LEU A 94 4.08 -17.95 -13.12
CA LEU A 94 4.54 -17.13 -12.00
C LEU A 94 5.76 -16.30 -12.37
N ILE A 95 5.69 -15.02 -12.00
CA ILE A 95 6.80 -14.08 -12.05
C ILE A 95 7.16 -13.73 -10.61
N GLU A 96 8.35 -14.21 -10.19
CA GLU A 96 8.85 -14.09 -8.82
C GLU A 96 9.84 -12.92 -8.71
N GLY A 97 9.82 -12.21 -7.60
CA GLY A 97 10.75 -11.16 -7.23
C GLY A 97 10.12 -10.08 -6.38
N LEU A 98 10.93 -9.26 -5.74
CA LEU A 98 10.50 -8.22 -4.82
C LEU A 98 9.63 -7.17 -5.53
N GLY A 99 8.44 -6.92 -4.98
CA GLY A 99 7.46 -6.02 -5.57
C GLY A 99 6.67 -6.64 -6.73
N ALA A 100 6.80 -7.96 -6.99
CA ALA A 100 6.08 -8.59 -8.09
C ALA A 100 4.56 -8.50 -7.91
N ALA A 101 4.06 -8.76 -6.70
CA ALA A 101 2.67 -8.61 -6.33
C ALA A 101 2.40 -7.18 -5.84
N ASP A 102 3.28 -6.59 -5.04
CA ASP A 102 3.10 -5.33 -4.33
C ASP A 102 4.15 -4.29 -4.74
N MET A 103 3.85 -3.36 -5.71
CA MET A 103 2.77 -3.52 -6.68
C MET A 103 3.29 -3.27 -8.12
N LYS A 104 4.54 -3.78 -8.45
CA LYS A 104 5.13 -3.61 -9.80
C LYS A 104 4.30 -4.31 -10.88
N GLY A 105 3.64 -5.44 -10.53
CA GLY A 105 2.66 -6.10 -11.39
C GLY A 105 1.50 -5.19 -11.76
N GLY A 106 0.95 -4.52 -10.75
CA GLY A 106 -0.08 -3.49 -10.91
C GLY A 106 0.41 -2.29 -11.71
N CYS A 107 1.62 -1.79 -11.41
CA CYS A 107 2.23 -0.70 -12.18
C CYS A 107 2.36 -1.03 -13.67
N ALA A 108 2.85 -2.22 -14.01
CA ALA A 108 2.93 -2.66 -15.40
C ALA A 108 1.53 -2.75 -16.05
N ALA A 109 0.54 -3.26 -15.28
CA ALA A 109 -0.83 -3.43 -15.74
C ALA A 109 -1.57 -2.11 -16.03
N ILE A 110 -1.21 -0.99 -15.40
CA ILE A 110 -1.78 0.34 -15.69
C ILE A 110 -0.98 1.12 -16.74
N VAL A 111 0.35 0.97 -16.78
CA VAL A 111 1.24 1.69 -17.70
C VAL A 111 1.02 1.25 -19.16
N GLU A 112 0.98 -0.05 -19.42
CA GLU A 112 0.89 -0.56 -20.78
C GLU A 112 -0.42 -0.23 -21.51
N PRO A 113 -1.62 -0.38 -20.92
CA PRO A 113 -2.86 0.04 -21.57
C PRO A 113 -2.93 1.55 -21.75
N TYR A 114 -2.46 2.34 -20.80
CA TYR A 114 -2.37 3.80 -20.95
C TYR A 114 -1.52 4.17 -22.17
N LEU A 115 -0.35 3.55 -22.30
CA LEU A 115 0.53 3.72 -23.44
C LEU A 115 -0.09 3.25 -24.76
N ALA A 116 -0.87 2.15 -24.74
CA ALA A 116 -1.54 1.65 -25.93
C ALA A 116 -2.57 2.66 -26.47
N HIS A 117 -3.38 3.26 -25.60
CA HIS A 117 -4.31 4.34 -25.98
C HIS A 117 -3.57 5.57 -26.52
N TRP A 118 -2.48 5.97 -25.86
CA TRP A 118 -1.67 7.11 -26.30
C TRP A 118 -1.10 6.92 -27.71
N LYS A 119 -0.56 5.73 -28.02
CA LYS A 119 -0.03 5.36 -29.34
C LYS A 119 -1.10 5.35 -30.44
N GLN A 120 -2.35 5.09 -30.07
CA GLN A 120 -3.49 5.15 -30.99
C GLN A 120 -3.98 6.59 -31.26
N GLY A 121 -3.29 7.61 -30.74
CA GLY A 121 -3.70 9.00 -30.84
C GLY A 121 -4.84 9.39 -29.90
N ARG A 122 -5.32 8.46 -29.07
CA ARG A 122 -6.36 8.74 -28.08
C ARG A 122 -5.77 9.54 -26.93
N ARG A 123 -6.56 10.47 -26.42
CA ARG A 123 -6.20 11.28 -25.23
C ARG A 123 -7.31 11.11 -24.20
N PRO A 124 -7.27 10.01 -23.44
CA PRO A 124 -8.31 9.74 -22.45
C PRO A 124 -8.29 10.80 -21.36
N PRO A 125 -9.44 11.11 -20.71
CA PRO A 125 -9.49 11.99 -19.53
C PRO A 125 -9.00 11.27 -18.28
N VAL A 126 -7.83 10.65 -18.39
CA VAL A 126 -7.23 9.77 -17.39
C VAL A 126 -5.81 10.26 -17.12
N ALA A 127 -5.48 10.48 -15.86
CA ALA A 127 -4.10 10.71 -15.43
C ALA A 127 -3.44 9.39 -15.03
N LEU A 128 -2.11 9.33 -15.11
CA LEU A 128 -1.30 8.26 -14.56
C LEU A 128 -0.36 8.87 -13.50
N ALA A 129 -0.39 8.35 -12.30
CA ALA A 129 0.48 8.71 -11.19
C ALA A 129 1.21 7.48 -10.67
N LEU A 130 2.52 7.45 -10.88
CA LEU A 130 3.40 6.46 -10.29
C LEU A 130 4.10 7.14 -9.12
N VAL A 131 3.74 6.75 -7.91
CA VAL A 131 4.15 7.43 -6.68
C VAL A 131 5.28 6.68 -5.99
N SER A 132 5.97 7.36 -5.09
CA SER A 132 7.07 6.81 -4.30
C SER A 132 6.75 6.93 -2.81
N GLY A 133 7.16 5.96 -1.99
CA GLY A 133 7.09 6.05 -0.53
C GLY A 133 5.78 5.56 0.08
N GLU A 134 5.02 4.73 -0.62
CA GLU A 134 3.79 4.14 -0.10
C GLU A 134 4.06 3.24 1.11
N GLU A 135 5.08 2.38 1.00
CA GLU A 135 5.46 1.34 1.97
C GLU A 135 5.91 1.88 3.35
N GLU A 136 6.04 3.19 3.48
CA GLU A 136 6.36 3.84 4.76
C GLU A 136 5.39 5.00 5.05
N GLU A 137 5.71 6.21 4.60
CA GLU A 137 5.00 7.44 5.02
C GLU A 137 3.90 7.89 4.04
N GLY A 138 3.81 7.30 2.84
CA GLY A 138 2.90 7.73 1.78
C GLY A 138 3.18 9.16 1.30
N ASP A 139 4.42 9.62 1.41
CA ASP A 139 4.83 11.00 1.13
C ASP A 139 4.64 11.38 -0.35
N GLY A 140 4.75 10.41 -1.26
CA GLY A 140 4.42 10.58 -2.67
C GLY A 140 2.96 10.95 -2.88
N THR A 141 2.05 10.15 -2.37
CA THR A 141 0.61 10.40 -2.49
C THR A 141 0.18 11.63 -1.70
N ARG A 142 0.76 11.90 -0.52
CA ARG A 142 0.53 13.15 0.20
C ARG A 142 0.93 14.37 -0.64
N THR A 143 2.01 14.28 -1.42
CA THR A 143 2.45 15.35 -2.31
C THR A 143 1.56 15.46 -3.54
N LEU A 144 1.14 14.32 -4.13
CA LEU A 144 0.21 14.30 -5.26
C LEU A 144 -1.08 15.05 -4.92
N VAL A 145 -1.70 14.74 -3.78
CA VAL A 145 -2.99 15.34 -3.39
C VAL A 145 -2.89 16.79 -2.89
N LYS A 146 -1.69 17.34 -2.64
CA LYS A 146 -1.50 18.78 -2.39
C LYS A 146 -1.63 19.61 -3.66
N GLU A 147 -1.16 19.08 -4.79
CA GLU A 147 -1.09 19.83 -6.06
C GLU A 147 -2.25 19.52 -6.99
N TYR A 148 -2.79 18.29 -6.94
CA TYR A 148 -3.80 17.83 -7.89
C TYR A 148 -5.06 17.37 -7.18
N ARG A 149 -6.19 17.49 -7.89
CA ARG A 149 -7.49 16.98 -7.48
C ARG A 149 -8.07 16.12 -8.58
N PHE A 150 -8.52 14.94 -8.20
CA PHE A 150 -9.17 14.00 -9.08
C PHE A 150 -10.49 13.55 -8.45
N PRO A 151 -11.57 13.38 -9.22
CA PRO A 151 -12.83 12.89 -8.64
C PRO A 151 -12.74 11.41 -8.22
N TRP A 152 -12.00 10.61 -9.00
CA TRP A 152 -11.82 9.18 -8.79
C TRP A 152 -10.36 8.75 -8.95
N ALA A 153 -10.01 7.65 -8.29
CA ALA A 153 -8.74 6.97 -8.48
C ALA A 153 -8.95 5.46 -8.63
N PHE A 154 -8.15 4.82 -9.48
CA PHE A 154 -7.95 3.38 -9.45
C PHE A 154 -6.52 3.11 -9.01
N ILE A 155 -6.37 2.26 -7.99
CA ILE A 155 -5.07 1.91 -7.43
C ILE A 155 -4.83 0.44 -7.74
N ALA A 156 -3.70 0.15 -8.34
CA ALA A 156 -3.41 -1.20 -8.86
C ALA A 156 -2.76 -2.13 -7.81
N GLU A 157 -3.16 -1.98 -6.51
CA GLU A 157 -2.79 -2.87 -5.41
C GLU A 157 -3.27 -4.30 -5.62
N PRO A 158 -2.59 -5.30 -5.01
CA PRO A 158 -2.89 -6.72 -5.19
C PRO A 158 -4.23 -7.11 -4.56
N SER A 159 -5.27 -7.20 -5.39
CA SER A 159 -6.64 -7.53 -4.99
C SER A 159 -7.17 -8.83 -5.61
N ASN A 160 -6.30 -9.66 -6.18
CA ASN A 160 -6.68 -10.86 -6.94
C ASN A 160 -7.73 -10.56 -8.04
N LEU A 161 -7.67 -9.36 -8.64
CA LEU A 161 -8.64 -8.83 -9.61
C LEU A 161 -10.06 -8.65 -9.04
N HIS A 162 -10.24 -8.67 -7.72
CA HIS A 162 -11.52 -8.30 -7.11
C HIS A 162 -11.60 -6.78 -6.99
N PRO A 163 -12.65 -6.14 -7.53
CA PRO A 163 -12.82 -4.70 -7.36
C PRO A 163 -13.10 -4.36 -5.90
N CYS A 164 -12.27 -3.54 -5.26
CA CYS A 164 -12.48 -3.16 -3.88
C CYS A 164 -13.06 -1.74 -3.78
N PHE A 165 -14.35 -1.66 -3.48
CA PHE A 165 -15.09 -0.42 -3.22
C PHE A 165 -15.04 0.00 -1.75
N SER A 166 -14.51 -0.85 -0.89
CA SER A 166 -14.29 -0.57 0.51
C SER A 166 -12.88 -0.93 0.92
N HIS A 167 -12.39 -0.26 1.96
CA HIS A 167 -11.02 -0.34 2.40
C HIS A 167 -10.94 -0.27 3.91
N TYR A 168 -10.10 -1.09 4.51
CA TYR A 168 -9.90 -1.09 5.95
C TYR A 168 -9.24 0.21 6.41
N GLY A 169 -9.53 0.58 7.65
CA GLY A 169 -8.78 1.59 8.36
C GLY A 169 -7.56 1.00 9.04
N TYR A 170 -6.67 1.89 9.49
CA TYR A 170 -5.38 1.53 10.04
C TYR A 170 -4.98 2.45 11.18
N ILE A 171 -4.38 1.89 12.22
CA ILE A 171 -3.74 2.63 13.30
C ILE A 171 -2.36 2.05 13.53
N GLU A 172 -1.34 2.88 13.40
CA GLU A 172 0.01 2.56 13.87
C GLU A 172 0.19 3.07 15.31
N ILE A 173 0.63 2.18 16.17
CA ILE A 173 0.74 2.43 17.61
C ILE A 173 2.18 2.25 18.03
N ARG A 174 2.68 3.20 18.82
CA ARG A 174 3.91 3.05 19.59
C ARG A 174 3.58 3.03 21.06
N ILE A 175 4.11 2.03 21.77
CA ILE A 175 4.05 1.94 23.24
C ILE A 175 5.46 1.99 23.76
N SER A 176 5.71 2.93 24.66
CA SER A 176 7.02 3.12 25.30
C SER A 176 6.91 2.87 26.80
N ALA A 177 7.87 2.15 27.38
CA ALA A 177 8.02 1.99 28.81
C ALA A 177 9.41 2.45 29.25
N THR A 178 9.48 3.13 30.41
CA THR A 178 10.73 3.60 30.97
C THR A 178 11.02 2.95 32.34
N GLY A 179 12.30 2.70 32.62
CA GLY A 179 12.77 2.11 33.82
C GLY A 179 13.96 2.88 34.39
N LYS A 180 14.61 2.30 35.36
CA LYS A 180 15.82 2.86 35.97
C LYS A 180 17.00 1.92 35.80
N ARG A 181 18.07 2.42 35.18
CA ARG A 181 19.30 1.64 35.02
C ARG A 181 19.88 1.26 36.40
N MET A 182 20.12 -0.03 36.55
CA MET A 182 20.77 -0.57 37.74
C MET A 182 21.46 -1.88 37.41
N HIS A 183 22.37 -2.33 38.29
CA HIS A 183 23.03 -3.63 38.09
C HIS A 183 21.98 -4.76 38.08
N ALA A 184 22.13 -5.72 37.16
CA ALA A 184 21.13 -6.78 36.93
C ALA A 184 20.83 -7.59 38.22
N SER A 185 21.82 -7.83 39.08
CA SER A 185 21.63 -8.53 40.35
C SER A 185 20.77 -7.79 41.38
N LEU A 186 20.51 -6.50 41.14
CA LEU A 186 19.67 -5.65 41.98
C LEU A 186 18.29 -5.40 41.37
N ALA A 187 18.00 -6.02 40.25
CA ALA A 187 16.69 -5.97 39.57
C ALA A 187 15.65 -6.69 40.44
N THR A 188 15.17 -6.01 41.48
CA THR A 188 14.01 -6.48 42.24
C THR A 188 12.73 -6.08 41.50
N GLY A 189 11.80 -7.03 41.43
CA GLY A 189 10.60 -6.95 40.64
C GLY A 189 9.97 -5.56 40.48
N GLY A 190 9.70 -5.17 39.27
CA GLY A 190 8.89 -4.02 38.97
C GLY A 190 9.60 -2.77 38.46
N LYS A 191 10.91 -2.80 38.19
CA LYS A 191 11.63 -1.62 37.64
C LYS A 191 12.23 -1.88 36.26
N ASN A 192 12.00 -3.06 35.70
CA ASN A 192 12.47 -3.43 34.38
C ASN A 192 11.39 -3.06 33.32
N PRO A 193 11.64 -2.09 32.42
CA PRO A 193 10.65 -1.65 31.44
C PRO A 193 10.31 -2.75 30.43
N VAL A 194 11.22 -3.69 30.18
CA VAL A 194 10.95 -4.84 29.30
C VAL A 194 9.86 -5.73 29.90
N GLU A 195 10.00 -6.11 31.19
CA GLU A 195 9.00 -6.94 31.88
C GLU A 195 7.64 -6.23 31.98
N ALA A 196 7.68 -4.92 32.29
CA ALA A 196 6.47 -4.10 32.41
C ALA A 196 5.72 -4.00 31.06
N LEU A 197 6.46 -3.77 29.96
CA LEU A 197 5.90 -3.70 28.63
C LEU A 197 5.36 -5.07 28.15
N LEU A 198 6.07 -6.16 28.43
CA LEU A 198 5.59 -7.52 28.10
C LEU A 198 4.24 -7.83 28.77
N ARG A 199 4.06 -7.43 30.05
CA ARG A 199 2.75 -7.61 30.73
C ARG A 199 1.63 -6.83 30.04
N LEU A 200 1.90 -5.60 29.60
CA LEU A 200 0.94 -4.82 28.83
C LEU A 200 0.64 -5.45 27.47
N LEU A 201 1.66 -5.90 26.73
CA LEU A 201 1.47 -6.54 25.42
C LEU A 201 0.64 -7.83 25.53
N ILE A 202 0.83 -8.63 26.60
CA ILE A 202 -0.03 -9.81 26.85
C ILE A 202 -1.47 -9.38 27.10
N ARG A 203 -1.70 -8.29 27.82
CA ARG A 203 -3.06 -7.76 28.05
C ARG A 203 -3.69 -7.26 26.75
N LEU A 204 -2.96 -6.52 25.94
CA LEU A 204 -3.42 -6.06 24.63
C LEU A 204 -3.71 -7.23 23.67
N SER A 205 -2.84 -8.25 23.69
CA SER A 205 -3.09 -9.46 22.90
C SER A 205 -4.43 -10.14 23.28
N ARG A 206 -4.74 -10.24 24.58
CA ARG A 206 -6.03 -10.76 25.03
C ARG A 206 -7.19 -9.88 24.60
N TYR A 207 -7.06 -8.56 24.74
CA TYR A 207 -8.07 -7.62 24.27
C TYR A 207 -8.42 -7.84 22.79
N PHE A 208 -7.39 -7.93 21.93
CA PHE A 208 -7.62 -8.17 20.50
C PHE A 208 -8.18 -9.56 20.20
N THR A 209 -7.77 -10.59 20.94
CA THR A 209 -8.21 -11.96 20.66
C THR A 209 -9.55 -12.34 21.30
N GLU A 210 -9.89 -11.77 22.46
CA GLU A 210 -11.03 -12.17 23.26
C GLU A 210 -12.17 -11.14 23.25
N GLU A 211 -11.84 -9.83 23.22
CA GLU A 211 -12.82 -8.74 23.33
C GLU A 211 -13.11 -8.08 21.97
N ARG A 212 -12.11 -7.98 21.08
CA ARG A 212 -12.22 -7.34 19.76
C ARG A 212 -11.63 -8.23 18.65
N PRO A 213 -12.15 -9.47 18.47
CA PRO A 213 -11.62 -10.43 17.50
C PRO A 213 -11.78 -10.01 16.03
N GLU A 214 -12.59 -8.98 15.75
CA GLU A 214 -12.75 -8.39 14.42
C GLU A 214 -11.59 -7.45 14.05
N LEU A 215 -10.76 -7.04 15.01
CA LEU A 215 -9.56 -6.23 14.75
C LEU A 215 -8.39 -7.13 14.38
N VAL A 216 -7.75 -6.86 13.27
CA VAL A 216 -6.51 -7.54 12.90
C VAL A 216 -5.34 -6.77 13.47
N TYR A 217 -4.52 -7.38 14.31
CA TYR A 217 -3.37 -6.72 14.90
C TYR A 217 -2.08 -7.50 14.68
N ASN A 218 -0.98 -6.77 14.67
CA ASN A 218 0.38 -7.31 14.62
C ASN A 218 1.27 -6.53 15.59
N ILE A 219 2.06 -7.25 16.40
CA ILE A 219 3.17 -6.65 17.16
C ILE A 219 4.38 -6.69 16.23
N ARG A 220 4.67 -5.58 15.57
CA ARG A 220 5.68 -5.50 14.51
C ARG A 220 7.11 -5.45 15.06
N ASP A 221 7.30 -4.73 16.15
CA ASP A 221 8.63 -4.54 16.72
C ASP A 221 8.58 -4.50 18.27
N LEU A 222 9.64 -4.99 18.88
CA LEU A 222 9.88 -4.92 20.32
C LEU A 222 11.37 -4.73 20.56
N SER A 223 11.75 -3.57 21.05
CA SER A 223 13.16 -3.22 21.25
C SER A 223 13.40 -2.60 22.62
N SER A 224 14.61 -2.75 23.15
CA SER A 224 15.02 -2.10 24.39
C SER A 224 16.37 -1.41 24.26
N SER A 225 16.62 -0.41 25.12
CA SER A 225 17.94 0.22 25.20
C SER A 225 19.01 -0.81 25.59
N ARG A 226 20.15 -0.74 24.90
CA ARG A 226 21.29 -1.63 25.22
C ARG A 226 21.83 -1.33 26.64
N SER A 227 21.87 -2.33 27.49
CA SER A 227 22.20 -2.16 28.90
C SER A 227 23.34 -3.05 29.40
N GLY A 228 23.80 -4.03 28.61
CA GLY A 228 24.79 -5.01 29.06
C GLY A 228 24.25 -5.82 30.25
N PHE A 229 25.00 -5.84 31.34
CA PHE A 229 24.61 -6.51 32.61
C PHE A 229 23.80 -5.60 33.57
N ALA A 230 23.00 -4.69 32.99
CA ALA A 230 22.15 -3.78 33.75
C ALA A 230 20.69 -3.87 33.28
N VAL A 231 19.75 -3.41 34.12
CA VAL A 231 18.36 -3.19 33.73
C VAL A 231 18.30 -2.11 32.65
N PRO A 232 17.58 -2.29 31.56
CA PRO A 232 17.40 -1.27 30.52
C PRO A 232 16.71 -0.01 31.03
N GLU A 233 16.91 1.11 30.34
CA GLU A 233 16.26 2.39 30.69
C GLU A 233 14.93 2.55 29.92
N THR A 234 14.82 1.97 28.70
CA THR A 234 13.62 2.06 27.88
C THR A 234 13.33 0.73 27.23
N CYS A 235 12.06 0.52 26.91
CA CYS A 235 11.59 -0.53 26.04
C CYS A 235 10.41 0.00 25.23
N ASP A 236 10.45 -0.21 23.92
CA ASP A 236 9.45 0.28 22.96
C ASP A 236 8.87 -0.91 22.17
N ALA A 237 7.59 -0.80 21.85
CA ALA A 237 6.90 -1.72 20.94
C ALA A 237 6.13 -0.92 19.90
N SER A 238 6.09 -1.44 18.67
CA SER A 238 5.26 -0.95 17.58
C SER A 238 4.20 -1.99 17.23
N LEU A 239 2.97 -1.54 17.11
CA LEU A 239 1.83 -2.39 16.74
C LEU A 239 1.09 -1.78 15.56
N ASP A 240 0.58 -2.64 14.70
CA ASP A 240 -0.31 -2.33 13.59
C ASP A 240 -1.70 -2.86 13.92
N VAL A 241 -2.73 -2.06 13.71
CA VAL A 241 -4.13 -2.47 13.90
C VAL A 241 -4.94 -2.09 12.67
N HIS A 242 -5.53 -3.09 12.02
CA HIS A 242 -6.46 -2.91 10.92
C HIS A 242 -7.88 -3.17 11.39
N PHE A 243 -8.83 -2.38 10.89
CA PHE A 243 -10.23 -2.46 11.28
C PHE A 243 -11.16 -2.27 10.08
N ALA A 244 -12.37 -2.80 10.20
CA ALA A 244 -13.36 -2.77 9.13
C ALA A 244 -13.66 -1.34 8.63
N PRO A 245 -14.08 -1.16 7.36
CA PRO A 245 -14.23 0.13 6.69
C PRO A 245 -15.01 1.19 7.46
N THR A 246 -16.04 0.79 8.19
CA THR A 246 -16.95 1.68 8.91
C THR A 246 -16.76 1.65 10.43
N ALA A 247 -15.73 0.97 10.93
CA ALA A 247 -15.50 0.88 12.38
C ALA A 247 -15.19 2.25 12.99
N PRO A 248 -15.69 2.53 14.19
CA PRO A 248 -15.47 3.79 14.88
C PRO A 248 -14.05 3.81 15.51
N PHE A 249 -13.03 4.11 14.70
CA PHE A 249 -11.64 4.07 15.14
C PHE A 249 -11.32 4.92 16.37
N GLY A 250 -12.07 6.02 16.58
CA GLY A 250 -11.92 6.82 17.79
C GLY A 250 -12.28 6.04 19.07
N ALA A 251 -13.27 5.14 19.02
CA ALA A 251 -13.58 4.26 20.14
C ALA A 251 -12.45 3.24 20.38
N ILE A 252 -11.90 2.66 19.32
CA ILE A 252 -10.74 1.74 19.42
C ILE A 252 -9.55 2.42 20.11
N MET A 253 -9.24 3.65 19.71
CA MET A 253 -8.16 4.43 20.32
C MET A 253 -8.41 4.69 21.80
N MET A 254 -9.65 5.06 22.18
CA MET A 254 -10.03 5.28 23.58
C MET A 254 -9.90 4.00 24.42
N GLU A 255 -10.37 2.86 23.92
CA GLU A 255 -10.26 1.56 24.59
C GLU A 255 -8.78 1.19 24.84
N LEU A 256 -7.92 1.41 23.85
CA LEU A 256 -6.47 1.16 23.98
C LEU A 256 -5.80 2.10 25.02
N GLU A 257 -6.19 3.38 25.04
CA GLU A 257 -5.72 4.33 26.06
C GLU A 257 -6.18 3.93 27.47
N GLU A 258 -7.43 3.47 27.61
CA GLU A 258 -7.97 2.98 28.88
C GLU A 258 -7.21 1.76 29.39
N ILE A 259 -6.91 0.78 28.52
CA ILE A 259 -6.11 -0.40 28.88
C ILE A 259 -4.74 0.02 29.42
N VAL A 260 -4.07 0.98 28.76
CA VAL A 260 -2.77 1.51 29.21
C VAL A 260 -2.90 2.26 30.53
N ALA A 261 -3.95 3.06 30.70
CA ALA A 261 -4.20 3.81 31.94
C ALA A 261 -4.49 2.87 33.12
N GLU A 262 -5.25 1.81 32.89
CA GLU A 262 -5.51 0.78 33.90
C GLU A 262 -4.24 -0.01 34.27
N GLN A 263 -3.41 -0.34 33.27
CA GLN A 263 -2.12 -0.98 33.52
C GLN A 263 -1.26 -0.13 34.47
N LYS A 264 -1.23 1.19 34.26
CA LYS A 264 -0.51 2.11 35.16
C LYS A 264 -1.05 2.10 36.59
N LYS A 265 -2.35 1.94 36.79
CA LYS A 265 -2.97 1.87 38.12
C LYS A 265 -2.69 0.55 38.81
N GLN A 266 -2.68 -0.56 38.08
CA GLN A 266 -2.54 -1.91 38.59
C GLN A 266 -1.08 -2.32 38.81
N ASP A 267 -0.18 -1.82 38.00
CA ASP A 267 1.23 -2.16 37.97
C ASP A 267 2.11 -0.90 38.22
N ALA A 268 2.47 -0.66 39.45
CA ALA A 268 3.33 0.47 39.82
C ALA A 268 4.74 0.44 39.18
N SER A 269 5.09 -0.68 38.55
CA SER A 269 6.33 -0.82 37.78
C SER A 269 6.21 -0.32 36.35
N PHE A 270 5.00 -0.20 35.82
CA PHE A 270 4.76 0.27 34.46
C PHE A 270 4.75 1.79 34.42
N ASN A 271 5.81 2.38 33.93
CA ASN A 271 5.90 3.80 33.59
C ASN A 271 6.01 3.94 32.09
N GLY A 272 4.87 3.95 31.40
CA GLY A 272 4.84 3.94 29.94
C GLY A 272 3.76 4.85 29.37
N SER A 273 3.75 4.97 28.05
CA SER A 273 2.77 5.74 27.28
C SER A 273 2.41 5.02 25.99
N ILE A 274 1.24 5.30 25.46
CA ILE A 274 0.80 4.94 24.12
C ILE A 274 0.78 6.20 23.26
N SER A 275 1.15 6.06 21.99
CA SER A 275 1.07 7.12 20.98
C SER A 275 0.54 6.51 19.68
N PHE A 276 -0.37 7.20 19.02
CA PHE A 276 -0.88 6.86 17.72
C PHE A 276 -0.12 7.66 16.67
N LEU A 277 0.62 6.99 15.79
CA LEU A 277 1.53 7.62 14.83
C LEU A 277 0.81 7.91 13.51
N ASN A 278 0.24 6.89 12.90
CA ASN A 278 -0.54 6.98 11.68
C ASN A 278 -1.95 6.46 11.96
N VAL A 279 -2.94 7.31 11.67
CA VAL A 279 -4.36 6.98 11.86
C VAL A 279 -5.10 7.28 10.58
N HIS A 280 -5.60 6.25 9.95
CA HIS A 280 -6.34 6.36 8.70
C HIS A 280 -7.70 5.68 8.83
N SER A 281 -8.77 6.42 8.57
CA SER A 281 -10.11 5.84 8.50
C SER A 281 -10.22 4.87 7.35
N GLY A 282 -11.01 3.81 7.51
CA GLY A 282 -11.52 3.07 6.38
C GLY A 282 -12.57 3.86 5.61
N TYR A 283 -13.03 3.30 4.51
CA TYR A 283 -14.13 3.87 3.72
C TYR A 283 -14.94 2.77 3.02
N GLU A 284 -16.14 3.14 2.64
CA GLU A 284 -17.02 2.32 1.80
C GLU A 284 -17.65 3.20 0.72
N LEU A 285 -17.45 2.84 -0.54
CA LEU A 285 -18.04 3.48 -1.70
C LEU A 285 -19.28 2.69 -2.17
N PRO A 286 -20.32 3.38 -2.64
CA PRO A 286 -21.45 2.71 -3.28
C PRO A 286 -20.99 1.90 -4.50
N GLN A 287 -21.45 0.65 -4.60
CA GLN A 287 -21.23 -0.20 -5.77
C GLN A 287 -22.22 0.16 -6.92
N GLN A 288 -22.58 1.42 -7.01
CA GLN A 288 -23.53 2.00 -7.97
C GLN A 288 -22.97 3.32 -8.51
N GLY A 289 -23.45 3.73 -9.67
CA GLY A 289 -23.03 4.96 -10.34
C GLY A 289 -22.07 4.71 -11.50
N GLU A 290 -21.70 5.78 -12.19
CA GLU A 290 -21.07 5.71 -13.52
C GLU A 290 -19.81 4.81 -13.55
N PHE A 291 -18.89 4.96 -12.59
CA PHE A 291 -17.65 4.18 -12.61
C PHE A 291 -17.87 2.72 -12.20
N ALA A 292 -18.74 2.45 -11.23
CA ALA A 292 -19.08 1.09 -10.84
C ALA A 292 -19.77 0.34 -12.01
N GLU A 293 -20.70 0.99 -12.69
CA GLU A 293 -21.41 0.44 -13.85
C GLU A 293 -20.45 0.19 -15.04
N LYS A 294 -19.55 1.12 -15.32
CA LYS A 294 -18.52 0.95 -16.37
C LYS A 294 -17.61 -0.22 -16.05
N LEU A 295 -17.10 -0.31 -14.83
CA LEU A 295 -16.23 -1.40 -14.42
C LEU A 295 -16.97 -2.75 -14.48
N LYS A 296 -18.21 -2.81 -13.98
CA LYS A 296 -19.03 -4.01 -14.02
C LYS A 296 -19.24 -4.49 -15.47
N ARG A 297 -19.53 -3.57 -16.39
CA ARG A 297 -19.65 -3.90 -17.82
C ARG A 297 -18.37 -4.49 -18.40
N VAL A 298 -17.20 -3.94 -18.05
CA VAL A 298 -15.91 -4.50 -18.47
C VAL A 298 -15.74 -5.93 -17.98
N TYR A 299 -16.13 -6.22 -16.72
CA TYR A 299 -16.10 -7.58 -16.19
C TYR A 299 -17.04 -8.53 -16.95
N GLU A 300 -18.27 -8.10 -17.22
CA GLU A 300 -19.26 -8.86 -17.99
C GLU A 300 -18.77 -9.17 -19.42
N GLU A 301 -18.23 -8.16 -20.13
CA GLU A 301 -17.70 -8.32 -21.49
C GLU A 301 -16.48 -9.26 -21.55
N ARG A 302 -15.69 -9.30 -20.48
CA ARG A 302 -14.54 -10.21 -20.35
C ARG A 302 -14.89 -11.54 -19.70
N GLN A 303 -16.14 -11.78 -19.34
CA GLN A 303 -16.61 -12.99 -18.68
C GLN A 303 -15.85 -13.26 -17.35
N LEU A 304 -15.47 -12.21 -16.64
CA LEU A 304 -14.85 -12.28 -15.32
C LEU A 304 -15.92 -12.27 -14.22
N PRO A 305 -15.68 -12.95 -13.08
CA PRO A 305 -16.61 -12.92 -11.96
C PRO A 305 -16.66 -11.51 -11.36
N TRP A 306 -17.87 -10.99 -11.12
CA TRP A 306 -18.09 -9.73 -10.41
C TRP A 306 -18.24 -10.00 -8.93
N GLU A 307 -17.16 -9.91 -8.18
CA GLU A 307 -17.10 -10.21 -6.74
C GLU A 307 -16.40 -9.08 -5.98
N PRO A 308 -17.09 -7.94 -5.78
CA PRO A 308 -16.50 -6.84 -5.02
C PRO A 308 -16.17 -7.23 -3.59
N GLN A 309 -15.00 -6.80 -3.11
CA GLN A 309 -14.50 -7.09 -1.77
C GLN A 309 -14.07 -5.81 -1.04
N ALA A 310 -13.78 -5.94 0.26
CA ALA A 310 -13.06 -4.92 1.00
C ALA A 310 -11.55 -5.21 0.91
N PHE A 311 -10.74 -4.19 0.68
CA PHE A 311 -9.29 -4.33 0.76
C PHE A 311 -8.87 -4.36 2.24
N PRO A 312 -8.29 -5.46 2.74
CA PRO A 312 -8.14 -5.69 4.18
C PRO A 312 -6.81 -5.14 4.75
N SER A 313 -6.21 -4.16 4.10
CA SER A 313 -4.94 -3.58 4.50
C SER A 313 -4.98 -2.04 4.47
N HIS A 314 -3.86 -1.42 4.85
CA HIS A 314 -3.54 -0.02 4.60
C HIS A 314 -2.99 0.14 3.18
N SER A 315 -3.21 1.29 2.55
CA SER A 315 -2.60 1.68 1.28
C SER A 315 -2.77 3.17 1.02
N ASP A 316 -2.22 3.66 -0.09
CA ASP A 316 -2.43 5.03 -0.59
C ASP A 316 -3.93 5.40 -0.76
N ALA A 317 -4.82 4.40 -0.83
CA ALA A 317 -6.26 4.62 -0.89
C ALA A 317 -6.78 5.40 0.32
N ASN A 318 -6.24 5.16 1.51
CA ASN A 318 -6.62 5.92 2.71
C ASN A 318 -6.26 7.41 2.57
N LEU A 319 -5.10 7.71 2.00
CA LEU A 319 -4.64 9.09 1.79
C LEU A 319 -5.45 9.81 0.71
N LEU A 320 -5.76 9.10 -0.38
CA LEU A 320 -6.62 9.61 -1.45
C LEU A 320 -8.04 9.89 -0.94
N TRP A 321 -8.59 8.95 -0.16
CA TRP A 321 -9.90 9.14 0.48
C TRP A 321 -9.93 10.34 1.42
N ALA A 322 -8.93 10.48 2.28
CA ALA A 322 -8.79 11.62 3.18
C ALA A 322 -8.71 12.97 2.43
N ALA A 323 -8.20 12.97 1.19
CA ALA A 323 -8.15 14.13 0.31
C ALA A 323 -9.44 14.38 -0.49
N GLY A 324 -10.49 13.54 -0.29
CA GLY A 324 -11.80 13.66 -0.96
C GLY A 324 -11.84 13.01 -2.35
N ILE A 325 -10.85 12.23 -2.73
CA ILE A 325 -10.83 11.44 -3.95
C ILE A 325 -11.50 10.10 -3.65
N LYS A 326 -12.25 9.54 -4.60
CA LYS A 326 -12.95 8.26 -4.45
C LYS A 326 -12.07 7.13 -5.00
N PRO A 327 -11.36 6.36 -4.16
CA PRO A 327 -10.45 5.34 -4.63
C PRO A 327 -11.14 3.97 -4.76
N ILE A 328 -10.84 3.26 -5.85
CA ILE A 328 -11.18 1.86 -6.06
C ILE A 328 -9.87 1.10 -6.23
N ILE A 329 -9.68 0.04 -5.46
CA ILE A 329 -8.52 -0.83 -5.63
C ILE A 329 -8.87 -1.95 -6.61
N LEU A 330 -7.94 -2.20 -7.54
CA LEU A 330 -8.05 -3.26 -8.52
C LEU A 330 -6.67 -3.58 -9.09
N GLY A 331 -6.12 -4.73 -8.78
CA GLY A 331 -4.84 -5.15 -9.34
C GLY A 331 -4.62 -6.66 -9.31
N PRO A 332 -3.55 -7.10 -9.98
CA PRO A 332 -3.16 -8.51 -10.03
C PRO A 332 -2.42 -8.92 -8.76
N GLY A 333 -2.43 -10.22 -8.46
CA GLY A 333 -1.83 -10.76 -7.25
C GLY A 333 -2.68 -10.55 -6.02
N GLY A 334 -2.29 -11.14 -4.90
CA GLY A 334 -2.96 -11.04 -3.62
C GLY A 334 -2.01 -10.64 -2.50
N LEU A 335 -2.55 -10.07 -1.44
CA LEU A 335 -1.79 -9.64 -0.25
C LEU A 335 -1.04 -10.80 0.43
N GLU A 336 -1.51 -12.04 0.26
CA GLU A 336 -0.85 -13.23 0.80
C GLU A 336 0.52 -13.50 0.16
N GLN A 337 0.79 -12.89 -1.00
CA GLN A 337 2.09 -12.98 -1.69
C GLN A 337 2.99 -11.79 -1.34
N ALA A 338 2.40 -10.63 -0.98
CA ALA A 338 3.12 -9.41 -0.63
C ALA A 338 3.99 -9.63 0.62
N HIS A 339 5.15 -8.95 0.65
CA HIS A 339 6.09 -8.96 1.79
C HIS A 339 6.58 -10.36 2.20
N SER A 340 6.43 -11.36 1.31
CA SER A 340 6.85 -12.74 1.56
C SER A 340 8.25 -13.04 0.99
N LEU A 341 8.89 -14.11 1.50
CA LEU A 341 10.18 -14.58 0.98
C LEU A 341 10.11 -15.12 -0.47
N HIS A 342 8.91 -15.40 -0.97
CA HIS A 342 8.65 -15.92 -2.31
C HIS A 342 7.59 -15.09 -3.00
N GLU A 343 7.72 -13.78 -2.89
CA GLU A 343 6.80 -12.87 -3.53
C GLU A 343 6.72 -13.13 -5.03
N SER A 344 5.51 -13.30 -5.52
CA SER A 344 5.23 -13.64 -6.91
C SER A 344 3.86 -13.16 -7.35
N VAL A 345 3.69 -12.99 -8.66
CA VAL A 345 2.42 -12.67 -9.29
C VAL A 345 2.17 -13.57 -10.51
N SER A 346 0.93 -13.98 -10.71
CA SER A 346 0.51 -14.67 -11.95
C SER A 346 0.57 -13.69 -13.12
N PHE A 347 1.28 -14.05 -14.18
CA PHE A 347 1.32 -13.21 -15.38
C PHE A 347 -0.04 -13.18 -16.09
N GLU A 348 -0.84 -14.24 -16.01
CA GLU A 348 -2.22 -14.24 -16.52
C GLU A 348 -3.07 -13.21 -15.78
N GLN A 349 -2.91 -13.06 -14.46
CA GLN A 349 -3.57 -11.99 -13.72
C GLN A 349 -3.08 -10.58 -14.11
N VAL A 350 -1.78 -10.40 -14.32
CA VAL A 350 -1.23 -9.11 -14.78
C VAL A 350 -1.78 -8.75 -16.16
N LEU A 351 -1.88 -9.71 -17.05
CA LEU A 351 -2.47 -9.53 -18.38
C LEU A 351 -3.98 -9.24 -18.29
N ALA A 352 -4.70 -9.95 -17.44
CA ALA A 352 -6.13 -9.70 -17.19
C ALA A 352 -6.37 -8.28 -16.63
N ALA A 353 -5.59 -7.86 -15.63
CA ALA A 353 -5.65 -6.49 -15.10
C ALA A 353 -5.38 -5.45 -16.19
N SER A 354 -4.31 -5.64 -16.97
CA SER A 354 -3.98 -4.75 -18.10
C SER A 354 -5.12 -4.62 -19.10
N ASN A 355 -5.77 -5.73 -19.39
CA ASN A 355 -6.92 -5.75 -20.29
C ASN A 355 -8.16 -5.06 -19.69
N ILE A 356 -8.42 -5.23 -18.38
CA ILE A 356 -9.49 -4.50 -17.67
C ILE A 356 -9.23 -2.99 -17.75
N TYR A 357 -8.02 -2.56 -17.46
CA TYR A 357 -7.66 -1.15 -17.53
C TYR A 357 -7.72 -0.59 -18.95
N TYR A 358 -7.37 -1.39 -19.97
CA TYR A 358 -7.50 -0.98 -21.36
C TYR A 358 -8.96 -0.65 -21.70
N ASP A 359 -9.90 -1.53 -21.38
CA ASP A 359 -11.32 -1.31 -21.68
C ASP A 359 -11.93 -0.21 -20.82
N LEU A 360 -11.52 -0.13 -19.54
CA LEU A 360 -11.95 0.96 -18.66
C LEU A 360 -11.54 2.33 -19.22
N ILE A 361 -10.28 2.48 -19.65
CA ILE A 361 -9.79 3.70 -20.29
C ILE A 361 -10.58 3.98 -21.60
N ALA A 362 -10.84 2.95 -22.40
CA ALA A 362 -11.62 3.09 -23.62
C ALA A 362 -13.04 3.62 -23.34
N SER A 363 -13.67 3.11 -22.28
CA SER A 363 -15.03 3.53 -21.89
C SER A 363 -15.12 5.00 -21.45
N LEU A 364 -13.98 5.61 -21.10
CA LEU A 364 -13.87 7.01 -20.68
C LEU A 364 -13.54 7.96 -21.84
N CYS A 365 -13.12 7.42 -23.01
CA CYS A 365 -12.74 8.27 -24.14
C CYS A 365 -13.94 8.94 -24.85
N GLY A 366 -15.19 8.66 -24.47
CA GLY A 366 -16.38 9.11 -25.18
C GLY A 366 -16.56 8.36 -26.53
N SER A 367 -17.78 8.09 -26.93
CA SER A 367 -18.06 7.71 -28.30
C SER A 367 -17.86 8.97 -29.18
N GLU A 368 -16.82 8.98 -30.03
CA GLU A 368 -16.73 9.97 -31.13
C GLU A 368 -17.90 9.81 -32.08
#